data_cd6d687ca2a65b4ae320d60d8e350630
#
_entry.id   cd6d687ca2a65b4ae320d60d8e350630
#
_cell.length_a   1.000
_cell.length_b   1.000
_cell.length_c   1.000
_cell.angle_alpha   90.00
_cell.angle_beta   90.00
_cell.angle_gamma   90.00
#
_symmetry.space_group_name_H-M   'P 1'
#
loop_
_entity.id
_entity.type
_entity.pdbx_description
1 polymer ?
#
loop_
_entity_poly.entity_id
_entity_poly.type
_entity_poly.pdbx_seq_one_letter_code
_entity_poly.pdbx_strand_id
1 'polypeptide(L)'
;VIDIDETDNTHDLVKRLAGNDKRVIVTTIQKITTMMRKFQEGKYQKDSEKIKDLRVAFVVDECHRAVTPQTQKDIKGFFHNSLWYGFTGTPIFKENKRKQLGDLAQTTHQQYGERLHEYTVKEAIHDGAVLGFKVDYRNTIISPIPEEDLPDSVYEDKEHMLEVLDAILNKSYQ
;
A
#
# COMPACT_ATOMS: atom_id res chain seq x y z
N VAL A 1 1.22 29.45 -7.20
CA VAL A 1 0.06 28.53 -7.20
C VAL A 1 0.57 27.24 -7.82
N ILE A 2 0.49 26.13 -7.09
CA ILE A 2 0.84 24.81 -7.62
C ILE A 2 -0.37 24.35 -8.42
N ASP A 3 -0.18 24.12 -9.71
CA ASP A 3 -1.21 23.60 -10.59
C ASP A 3 -1.33 22.10 -10.40
N ILE A 4 -2.51 21.62 -9.98
CA ILE A 4 -2.78 20.20 -9.72
C ILE A 4 -3.60 19.68 -10.89
N ASP A 5 -3.02 18.77 -11.64
CA ASP A 5 -3.63 18.18 -12.83
C ASP A 5 -4.08 16.74 -12.57
N GLU A 6 -5.36 16.49 -12.60
CA GLU A 6 -5.91 15.14 -12.62
C GLU A 6 -5.91 14.56 -14.03
N THR A 7 -5.49 13.31 -14.19
CA THR A 7 -5.42 12.66 -15.49
C THR A 7 -6.67 11.84 -15.79
N ASP A 8 -7.36 12.10 -16.90
CA ASP A 8 -8.55 11.34 -17.31
C ASP A 8 -8.18 9.95 -17.85
N ASN A 9 -7.13 9.88 -18.65
CA ASN A 9 -6.70 8.64 -19.30
C ASN A 9 -5.17 8.56 -19.48
N THR A 10 -4.68 7.42 -20.00
CA THR A 10 -3.25 7.18 -20.21
C THR A 10 -2.62 8.14 -21.23
N HIS A 11 -3.36 8.57 -22.25
CA HIS A 11 -2.84 9.50 -23.25
C HIS A 11 -2.62 10.89 -22.64
N ASP A 12 -3.52 11.33 -21.80
CA ASP A 12 -3.40 12.59 -21.07
C ASP A 12 -2.20 12.55 -20.11
N LEU A 13 -2.00 11.43 -19.39
CA LEU A 13 -0.81 11.22 -18.56
C LEU A 13 0.48 11.37 -19.37
N VAL A 14 0.58 10.72 -20.55
CA VAL A 14 1.77 10.83 -21.42
C VAL A 14 2.00 12.28 -21.84
N LYS A 15 0.94 12.98 -22.28
CA LYS A 15 1.01 14.38 -22.72
C LYS A 15 1.52 15.30 -21.60
N ARG A 16 1.05 15.10 -20.37
CA ARG A 16 1.45 15.91 -19.21
C ARG A 16 2.90 15.61 -18.80
N LEU A 17 3.31 14.34 -18.77
CA LEU A 17 4.70 13.94 -18.49
C LEU A 17 5.68 14.44 -19.57
N ALA A 18 5.27 14.44 -20.85
CA ALA A 18 6.09 14.95 -21.95
C ALA A 18 6.16 16.49 -21.99
N GLY A 19 5.27 17.19 -21.29
CA GLY A 19 5.27 18.64 -21.17
C GLY A 19 6.53 19.18 -20.51
N ASN A 20 6.76 20.50 -20.62
CA ASN A 20 7.94 21.15 -20.04
C ASN A 20 7.67 21.78 -18.65
N ASP A 21 6.43 21.77 -18.20
CA ASP A 21 6.03 22.42 -16.97
C ASP A 21 6.24 21.50 -15.77
N LYS A 22 6.77 22.07 -14.70
CA LYS A 22 6.83 21.38 -13.40
C LYS A 22 5.45 21.40 -12.77
N ARG A 23 4.78 20.26 -12.71
CA ARG A 23 3.41 20.12 -12.21
C ARG A 23 3.30 19.01 -11.17
N VAL A 24 2.26 19.11 -10.34
CA VAL A 24 1.76 17.98 -9.58
C VAL A 24 0.72 17.26 -10.43
N ILE A 25 0.98 16.00 -10.76
CA ILE A 25 0.08 15.16 -11.55
C ILE A 25 -0.57 14.14 -10.62
N VAL A 26 -1.90 14.19 -10.49
CA VAL A 26 -2.66 13.17 -9.78
C VAL A 26 -3.06 12.07 -10.75
N THR A 27 -2.66 10.85 -10.46
CA THR A 27 -2.90 9.70 -11.34
C THR A 27 -3.02 8.40 -10.53
N THR A 28 -3.39 7.32 -11.18
CA THR A 28 -3.47 5.99 -10.58
C THR A 28 -2.32 5.10 -11.03
N ILE A 29 -1.97 4.12 -10.19
CA ILE A 29 -0.93 3.14 -10.52
C ILE A 29 -1.27 2.37 -11.81
N GLN A 30 -2.55 2.11 -12.06
CA GLN A 30 -3.03 1.42 -13.25
C GLN A 30 -2.77 2.23 -14.53
N LYS A 31 -2.91 3.55 -14.49
CA LYS A 31 -2.59 4.43 -15.62
C LYS A 31 -1.09 4.42 -15.91
N ILE A 32 -0.25 4.46 -14.87
CA ILE A 32 1.22 4.38 -15.00
C ILE A 32 1.64 3.05 -15.62
N THR A 33 1.18 1.92 -15.09
CA THR A 33 1.53 0.59 -15.60
C THR A 33 1.00 0.36 -17.02
N THR A 34 -0.19 0.88 -17.34
CA THR A 34 -0.73 0.84 -18.70
C THR A 34 0.08 1.69 -19.67
N MET A 35 0.56 2.85 -19.23
CA MET A 35 1.47 3.71 -20.01
C MET A 35 2.78 2.97 -20.32
N MET A 36 3.40 2.36 -19.31
CA MET A 36 4.65 1.61 -19.48
C MET A 36 4.48 0.46 -20.48
N ARG A 37 3.39 -0.31 -20.40
CA ARG A 37 3.07 -1.36 -21.36
C ARG A 37 2.91 -0.81 -22.78
N LYS A 38 2.22 0.32 -22.98
CA LYS A 38 2.07 0.95 -24.29
C LYS A 38 3.42 1.40 -24.88
N PHE A 39 4.37 1.84 -24.06
CA PHE A 39 5.72 2.14 -24.52
C PHE A 39 6.47 0.88 -24.95
N GLN A 40 6.33 -0.22 -24.23
CA GLN A 40 6.91 -1.53 -24.63
C GLN A 40 6.29 -2.04 -25.95
N GLU A 41 5.03 -1.76 -26.22
CA GLU A 41 4.33 -2.06 -27.49
C GLU A 41 4.73 -1.10 -28.62
N GLY A 42 5.69 -0.20 -28.42
CA GLY A 42 6.17 0.73 -29.42
C GLY A 42 5.27 1.96 -29.64
N LYS A 43 4.28 2.21 -28.78
CA LYS A 43 3.46 3.42 -28.80
C LYS A 43 4.21 4.57 -28.10
N TYR A 44 3.99 5.80 -28.58
CA TYR A 44 4.57 7.02 -28.00
C TYR A 44 6.12 7.03 -27.96
N GLN A 45 6.78 6.39 -28.93
CA GLN A 45 8.26 6.26 -28.97
C GLN A 45 9.00 7.61 -28.83
N LYS A 46 8.49 8.67 -29.42
CA LYS A 46 9.10 10.01 -29.37
C LYS A 46 9.21 10.58 -27.94
N ASP A 47 8.26 10.24 -27.08
CA ASP A 47 8.18 10.77 -25.72
C ASP A 47 8.80 9.81 -24.69
N SER A 48 9.04 8.56 -25.06
CA SER A 48 9.45 7.49 -24.16
C SER A 48 10.79 7.79 -23.47
N GLU A 49 11.82 8.14 -24.22
CA GLU A 49 13.14 8.44 -23.64
C GLU A 49 13.09 9.68 -22.75
N LYS A 50 12.43 10.74 -23.20
CA LYS A 50 12.24 11.95 -22.39
C LYS A 50 11.55 11.64 -21.06
N ILE A 51 10.50 10.81 -21.08
CA ILE A 51 9.73 10.46 -19.88
C ILE A 51 10.53 9.55 -18.93
N LYS A 52 11.30 8.61 -19.43
CA LYS A 52 12.16 7.75 -18.62
C LYS A 52 13.22 8.54 -17.84
N ASP A 53 13.74 9.59 -18.44
CA ASP A 53 14.79 10.44 -17.87
C ASP A 53 14.25 11.54 -16.94
N LEU A 54 12.94 11.68 -16.83
CA LEU A 54 12.34 12.66 -15.92
C LEU A 54 12.78 12.42 -14.48
N ARG A 55 13.11 13.51 -13.80
CA ARG A 55 13.25 13.52 -12.35
C ARG A 55 11.87 13.60 -11.71
N VAL A 56 11.38 12.48 -11.20
CA VAL A 56 10.01 12.32 -10.66
C VAL A 56 10.04 12.00 -9.18
N ALA A 57 9.16 12.64 -8.41
CA ALA A 57 8.87 12.25 -7.03
C ALA A 57 7.48 11.61 -6.99
N PHE A 58 7.42 10.32 -6.67
CA PHE A 58 6.17 9.61 -6.42
C PHE A 58 5.76 9.79 -4.96
N VAL A 59 4.59 10.40 -4.75
CA VAL A 59 3.93 10.49 -3.46
C VAL A 59 2.77 9.50 -3.47
N VAL A 60 2.85 8.46 -2.67
CA VAL A 60 1.93 7.32 -2.70
C VAL A 60 1.12 7.30 -1.42
N ASP A 61 -0.17 7.58 -1.54
CA ASP A 61 -1.12 7.41 -0.45
C ASP A 61 -1.51 5.95 -0.28
N GLU A 62 -1.85 5.53 0.95
CA GLU A 62 -2.14 4.15 1.32
C GLU A 62 -1.08 3.16 0.80
N CYS A 63 0.18 3.54 0.93
CA CYS A 63 1.32 2.89 0.26
C CYS A 63 1.50 1.41 0.62
N HIS A 64 0.96 0.96 1.76
CA HIS A 64 0.98 -0.45 2.19
C HIS A 64 0.21 -1.38 1.24
N ARG A 65 -0.78 -0.84 0.50
CA ARG A 65 -1.64 -1.60 -0.45
C ARG A 65 -1.70 -1.02 -1.85
N ALA A 66 -1.45 0.28 -2.02
CA ALA A 66 -1.61 0.95 -3.31
C ALA A 66 -0.62 0.45 -4.37
N VAL A 67 0.61 0.12 -3.95
CA VAL A 67 1.69 -0.30 -4.86
C VAL A 67 2.39 -1.54 -4.30
N THR A 68 2.32 -2.65 -5.05
CA THR A 68 3.08 -3.85 -4.67
C THR A 68 4.59 -3.62 -4.82
N PRO A 69 5.44 -4.34 -4.08
CA PRO A 69 6.89 -4.25 -4.24
C PRO A 69 7.37 -4.54 -5.67
N GLN A 70 6.73 -5.50 -6.36
CA GLN A 70 7.05 -5.80 -7.76
C GLN A 70 6.70 -4.62 -8.67
N THR A 71 5.49 -4.08 -8.55
CA THR A 71 5.05 -2.93 -9.36
C THR A 71 5.96 -1.72 -9.14
N GLN A 72 6.39 -1.47 -7.90
CA GLN A 72 7.32 -0.38 -7.61
C GLN A 72 8.69 -0.62 -8.26
N LYS A 73 9.21 -1.86 -8.22
CA LYS A 73 10.46 -2.26 -8.87
C LYS A 73 10.40 -2.01 -10.37
N ASP A 74 9.28 -2.39 -11.01
CA ASP A 74 9.08 -2.19 -12.45
C ASP A 74 9.03 -0.71 -12.82
N ILE A 75 8.31 0.11 -12.02
CA ILE A 75 8.22 1.56 -12.24
C ILE A 75 9.58 2.24 -12.00
N LYS A 76 10.33 1.84 -10.98
CA LYS A 76 11.71 2.32 -10.74
C LYS A 76 12.65 1.96 -11.91
N GLY A 77 12.46 0.79 -12.50
CA GLY A 77 13.19 0.38 -13.70
C GLY A 77 12.85 1.21 -14.94
N PHE A 78 11.65 1.75 -15.01
CA PHE A 78 11.22 2.63 -16.09
C PHE A 78 11.64 4.09 -15.87
N PHE A 79 11.41 4.64 -14.68
CA PHE A 79 11.80 6.01 -14.31
C PHE A 79 13.14 5.98 -13.57
N HIS A 80 14.25 6.13 -14.27
CA HIS A 80 15.61 6.00 -13.72
C HIS A 80 15.93 7.01 -12.60
N ASN A 81 15.32 8.20 -12.64
CA ASN A 81 15.53 9.29 -11.68
C ASN A 81 14.32 9.51 -10.78
N SER A 82 13.78 8.42 -10.17
CA SER A 82 12.59 8.53 -9.33
C SER A 82 12.90 8.49 -7.83
N LEU A 83 12.21 9.35 -7.07
CA LEU A 83 12.12 9.33 -5.61
C LEU A 83 10.75 8.80 -5.19
N TRP A 84 10.67 8.15 -4.03
CA TRP A 84 9.44 7.52 -3.56
C TRP A 84 9.16 7.87 -2.12
N TYR A 85 7.98 8.43 -1.87
CA TYR A 85 7.46 8.77 -0.56
C TYR A 85 6.14 8.05 -0.34
N GLY A 86 6.06 7.21 0.70
CA GLY A 86 4.87 6.46 1.06
C GLY A 86 4.19 7.04 2.28
N PHE A 87 2.88 7.25 2.20
CA PHE A 87 2.02 7.63 3.31
C PHE A 87 1.09 6.47 3.65
N THR A 88 0.93 6.16 4.93
CA THR A 88 0.03 5.09 5.38
C THR A 88 -0.25 5.18 6.88
N GLY A 89 -1.49 4.94 7.26
CA GLY A 89 -1.86 4.75 8.66
C GLY A 89 -1.60 3.32 9.18
N THR A 90 -1.33 2.35 8.30
CA THR A 90 -1.14 0.93 8.64
C THR A 90 0.10 0.35 7.96
N PRO A 91 1.31 0.77 8.39
CA PRO A 91 2.54 0.25 7.82
C PRO A 91 2.71 -1.26 8.08
N ILE A 92 3.38 -1.94 7.14
CA ILE A 92 3.73 -3.35 7.30
C ILE A 92 5.08 -3.43 8.01
N PHE A 93 5.07 -3.96 9.21
CA PHE A 93 6.23 -4.16 10.07
C PHE A 93 6.82 -5.57 9.91
N LYS A 94 7.82 -5.92 10.74
CA LYS A 94 8.45 -7.24 10.75
C LYS A 94 7.50 -8.32 11.28
N GLU A 95 6.62 -7.97 12.20
CA GLU A 95 5.66 -8.84 12.87
C GLU A 95 4.56 -9.32 11.91
N ASN A 96 4.15 -8.46 10.97
CA ASN A 96 3.11 -8.74 9.97
C ASN A 96 3.64 -8.69 8.53
N LYS A 97 4.91 -9.05 8.34
CA LYS A 97 5.59 -8.98 7.05
C LYS A 97 4.92 -9.85 5.98
N ARG A 98 4.98 -9.40 4.73
CA ARG A 98 4.51 -10.16 3.56
C ARG A 98 5.31 -11.46 3.39
N LYS A 99 4.72 -12.45 2.73
CA LYS A 99 5.43 -13.66 2.30
C LYS A 99 6.64 -13.27 1.43
N GLN A 100 7.75 -13.98 1.60
CA GLN A 100 8.95 -13.76 0.78
C GLN A 100 8.69 -14.22 -0.66
N LEU A 101 8.93 -13.33 -1.61
CA LEU A 101 8.84 -13.59 -3.05
C LEU A 101 10.14 -13.10 -3.70
N GLY A 102 11.11 -14.00 -3.84
CA GLY A 102 12.44 -13.65 -4.36
C GLY A 102 13.12 -12.56 -3.49
N ASP A 103 13.55 -11.50 -4.12
CA ASP A 103 14.23 -10.34 -3.53
C ASP A 103 13.29 -9.15 -3.21
N LEU A 104 11.97 -9.37 -3.27
CA LEU A 104 11.00 -8.30 -3.04
C LEU A 104 10.89 -7.90 -1.57
N ALA A 105 10.59 -6.62 -1.35
CA ALA A 105 10.39 -6.05 -0.02
C ALA A 105 9.19 -6.70 0.70
N GLN A 106 9.40 -7.09 1.94
CA GLN A 106 8.36 -7.69 2.80
C GLN A 106 7.68 -6.65 3.70
N THR A 107 8.37 -5.56 4.01
CA THR A 107 7.90 -4.51 4.92
C THR A 107 7.82 -3.16 4.23
N THR A 108 7.08 -2.22 4.83
CA THR A 108 7.00 -0.85 4.33
C THR A 108 8.38 -0.17 4.37
N HIS A 109 9.17 -0.43 5.42
CA HIS A 109 10.52 0.09 5.54
C HIS A 109 11.44 -0.41 4.42
N GLN A 110 11.40 -1.69 4.08
CA GLN A 110 12.19 -2.24 2.96
C GLN A 110 11.76 -1.65 1.61
N GLN A 111 10.49 -1.31 1.46
CA GLN A 111 9.92 -0.80 0.20
C GLN A 111 10.18 0.70 0.00
N TYR A 112 10.09 1.51 1.05
CA TYR A 112 10.14 2.98 0.98
C TYR A 112 11.34 3.60 1.70
N GLY A 113 12.08 2.85 2.50
CA GLY A 113 13.20 3.35 3.30
C GLY A 113 12.79 3.71 4.72
N GLU A 114 13.62 4.52 5.38
CA GLU A 114 13.39 4.94 6.76
C GLU A 114 12.13 5.79 6.90
N ARG A 115 11.48 5.65 8.06
CA ARG A 115 10.32 6.45 8.41
C ARG A 115 10.75 7.89 8.69
N LEU A 116 10.27 8.82 7.89
CA LEU A 116 10.62 10.25 8.00
C LEU A 116 9.78 10.98 9.05
N HIS A 117 8.52 10.55 9.24
CA HIS A 117 7.58 11.15 10.17
C HIS A 117 6.60 10.09 10.68
N GLU A 118 6.15 10.24 11.92
CA GLU A 118 5.11 9.46 12.55
C GLU A 118 4.18 10.38 13.32
N TYR A 119 2.88 10.13 13.22
CA TYR A 119 1.85 10.76 14.02
C TYR A 119 0.88 9.69 14.48
N THR A 120 1.02 9.28 15.73
CA THR A 120 0.27 8.17 16.31
C THR A 120 -1.10 8.60 16.80
N VAL A 121 -2.02 7.62 16.98
CA VAL A 121 -3.33 7.86 17.61
C VAL A 121 -3.18 8.47 19.00
N LYS A 122 -2.14 8.09 19.75
CA LYS A 122 -1.84 8.66 21.08
C LYS A 122 -1.55 10.16 20.99
N GLU A 123 -0.74 10.57 20.03
CA GLU A 123 -0.41 11.98 19.79
C GLU A 123 -1.66 12.73 19.29
N ALA A 124 -2.42 12.15 18.38
CA ALA A 124 -3.65 12.74 17.86
C ALA A 124 -4.72 12.95 18.94
N ILE A 125 -4.85 12.06 19.92
CA ILE A 125 -5.72 12.24 21.08
C ILE A 125 -5.19 13.33 21.99
N HIS A 126 -3.88 13.35 22.25
CA HIS A 126 -3.25 14.39 23.06
C HIS A 126 -3.46 15.79 22.49
N ASP A 127 -3.32 15.93 21.16
CA ASP A 127 -3.48 17.19 20.45
C ASP A 127 -4.96 17.56 20.20
N GLY A 128 -5.91 16.72 20.62
CA GLY A 128 -7.35 16.93 20.41
C GLY A 128 -7.81 16.78 18.96
N ALA A 129 -6.96 16.25 18.08
CA ALA A 129 -7.30 15.98 16.67
C ALA A 129 -8.23 14.77 16.50
N VAL A 130 -8.23 13.85 17.46
CA VAL A 130 -9.08 12.66 17.52
C VAL A 130 -9.65 12.52 18.92
N LEU A 131 -10.91 12.10 19.03
CA LEU A 131 -11.55 11.81 20.32
C LEU A 131 -10.91 10.57 20.95
N GLY A 132 -10.74 10.61 22.27
CA GLY A 132 -10.34 9.43 23.04
C GLY A 132 -11.38 8.32 22.92
N PHE A 133 -10.94 7.06 22.90
CA PHE A 133 -11.80 5.88 22.84
C PHE A 133 -11.36 4.84 23.86
N LYS A 134 -12.32 4.00 24.24
CA LYS A 134 -12.08 2.81 25.06
C LYS A 134 -12.40 1.59 24.22
N VAL A 135 -11.50 0.61 24.25
CA VAL A 135 -11.71 -0.67 23.57
C VAL A 135 -12.27 -1.65 24.59
N ASP A 136 -13.50 -2.12 24.36
CA ASP A 136 -14.10 -3.21 25.12
C ASP A 136 -14.11 -4.46 24.25
N TYR A 137 -13.39 -5.48 24.67
CA TYR A 137 -13.41 -6.79 24.03
C TYR A 137 -14.60 -7.59 24.53
N ARG A 138 -15.48 -8.01 23.62
CA ARG A 138 -16.59 -8.91 23.94
C ARG A 138 -16.42 -10.19 23.16
N ASN A 139 -16.25 -11.30 23.87
CA ASN A 139 -16.29 -12.61 23.23
C ASN A 139 -17.74 -12.96 22.91
N THR A 140 -18.10 -12.94 21.63
CA THR A 140 -19.44 -13.30 21.13
C THR A 140 -19.51 -14.75 20.63
N ILE A 141 -18.37 -15.43 20.59
CA ILE A 141 -18.27 -16.82 20.16
C ILE A 141 -18.26 -17.69 21.42
N ILE A 142 -19.28 -18.52 21.57
CA ILE A 142 -19.28 -19.57 22.59
C ILE A 142 -18.38 -20.67 22.05
N SER A 143 -17.15 -20.71 22.50
CA SER A 143 -16.21 -21.80 22.16
C SER A 143 -16.73 -23.10 22.74
N PRO A 144 -16.77 -24.20 21.99
CA PRO A 144 -17.05 -25.54 22.52
C PRO A 144 -15.87 -26.08 23.37
N ILE A 145 -14.73 -25.38 23.38
CA ILE A 145 -13.55 -25.71 24.16
C ILE A 145 -13.53 -24.81 25.41
N PRO A 146 -13.41 -25.36 26.63
CA PRO A 146 -13.27 -24.57 27.85
C PRO A 146 -12.13 -23.57 27.74
N GLU A 147 -12.31 -22.37 28.27
CA GLU A 147 -11.34 -21.26 28.18
C GLU A 147 -9.97 -21.62 28.81
N GLU A 148 -9.96 -22.52 29.79
CA GLU A 148 -8.78 -23.08 30.47
C GLU A 148 -7.93 -23.97 29.56
N ASP A 149 -8.50 -24.52 28.49
CA ASP A 149 -7.82 -25.39 27.52
C ASP A 149 -7.37 -24.66 26.25
N LEU A 150 -7.64 -23.35 26.14
CA LEU A 150 -7.22 -22.53 25.01
C LEU A 150 -5.81 -21.98 25.28
N PRO A 151 -4.81 -22.31 24.44
CA PRO A 151 -3.50 -21.69 24.55
C PRO A 151 -3.59 -20.19 24.25
N ASP A 152 -2.80 -19.37 24.95
CA ASP A 152 -2.77 -17.91 24.81
C ASP A 152 -2.53 -17.43 23.36
N SER A 153 -1.94 -18.28 22.51
CA SER A 153 -1.67 -18.02 21.10
C SER A 153 -2.87 -18.19 20.15
N VAL A 154 -4.01 -18.72 20.61
CA VAL A 154 -5.18 -19.03 19.75
C VAL A 154 -5.73 -17.78 19.06
N TYR A 155 -5.61 -16.61 19.72
CA TYR A 155 -6.09 -15.34 19.16
C TYR A 155 -5.09 -14.65 18.22
N GLU A 156 -3.84 -15.11 18.19
CA GLU A 156 -2.77 -14.58 17.35
C GLU A 156 -2.58 -15.37 16.05
N ASP A 157 -3.03 -16.63 16.01
CA ASP A 157 -2.89 -17.48 14.84
C ASP A 157 -4.14 -17.44 13.94
N LYS A 158 -4.01 -16.74 12.83
CA LYS A 158 -5.10 -16.53 11.87
C LYS A 158 -5.59 -17.82 11.19
N GLU A 159 -4.72 -18.82 11.03
CA GLU A 159 -5.09 -20.12 10.44
C GLU A 159 -5.94 -20.91 11.44
N HIS A 160 -5.56 -20.90 12.71
CA HIS A 160 -6.33 -21.56 13.76
C HIS A 160 -7.69 -20.90 14.01
N MET A 161 -7.77 -19.57 13.92
CA MET A 161 -9.05 -18.84 13.98
C MET A 161 -10.01 -19.23 12.84
N LEU A 162 -9.48 -19.49 11.65
CA LEU A 162 -10.29 -19.96 10.51
C LEU A 162 -10.79 -21.39 10.70
N GLU A 163 -9.97 -22.29 11.26
CA GLU A 163 -10.38 -23.66 11.59
C GLU A 163 -11.47 -23.69 12.67
N VAL A 164 -11.36 -22.85 13.69
CA VAL A 164 -12.39 -22.71 14.75
C VAL A 164 -13.68 -22.15 14.17
N LEU A 165 -13.61 -21.15 13.29
CA LEU A 165 -14.77 -20.59 12.60
C LEU A 165 -15.46 -21.62 11.69
N ASP A 166 -14.71 -22.40 10.93
CA ASP A 166 -15.24 -23.48 10.09
C ASP A 166 -15.91 -24.59 10.94
N ALA A 167 -15.32 -24.95 12.07
CA ALA A 167 -15.89 -25.93 12.99
C ALA A 167 -17.22 -25.43 13.63
N ILE A 168 -17.33 -24.13 13.91
CA ILE A 168 -18.54 -23.51 14.45
C ILE A 168 -19.62 -23.43 13.39
N LEU A 169 -19.28 -23.00 12.16
CA LEU A 169 -20.21 -22.91 11.05
C LEU A 169 -20.78 -24.28 10.66
N ASN A 170 -19.95 -25.31 10.61
CA ASN A 170 -20.37 -26.69 10.28
C ASN A 170 -21.27 -27.33 11.36
N LYS A 171 -21.15 -26.92 12.63
CA LYS A 171 -22.05 -27.35 13.70
C LYS A 171 -23.41 -26.61 13.74
N SER A 172 -23.47 -25.41 13.17
CA SER A 172 -24.69 -24.61 13.12
C SER A 172 -25.70 -25.06 12.03
N TYR A 173 -25.28 -25.96 11.13
CA TYR A 173 -26.09 -26.50 10.03
C TYR A 173 -26.52 -27.95 10.23
N GLN A 174 -26.33 -28.56 11.40
CA GLN A 174 -26.91 -29.81 11.84
C GLN A 174 -27.99 -29.58 12.90
#